data_bf2e37f816ba667ee564315da7c704c8
#
_entry.id   bf2e37f816ba667ee564315da7c704c8
#
_cell.length_a   1.000
_cell.length_b   1.000
_cell.length_c   1.000
_cell.angle_alpha   90.00
_cell.angle_beta   90.00
_cell.angle_gamma   90.00
#
_symmetry.space_group_name_H-M   'P 1'
#
loop_
_entity.id
_entity.type
_entity.pdbx_description
1 polymer ?
#
loop_
_entity_poly.entity_id
_entity_poly.type
_entity_poly.pdbx_seq_one_letter_code
_entity_poly.pdbx_strand_id
1 'polypeptide(L)'
;MQKTVLSVLVVLGLAVVARGDDPRVPILYSTDLFHPHADPDDHYDLACLFAIPEFDVKGVILDLGGTQVKGSGRPAVEQMMHVTGRKVPCAIGLSRPLRGRQDKALDEPDPFQAAVRLILSVLRESPEKVVLFTTGSCRDVAAAFNREPELLREKVRAVYFNIGRGPNESQEECNVGYDPAAYLRLFESGLPLCWCPCFGKEGYQTFYQVDQTVVVGACAGPVQNYFVYCLSRSTADPIAFLAGGPHPLPTGPRAMWCTAPMFHAAGRKVYQRGAGDFAALPPGEAEKQGLARKAVEAFRFVPMRATLEEPPRAPVVEPRPAEPPAGRLAAAYAGRTKDRVGTAHPEPDSQPDCCVRVLGVDPQKPIKNVVLTGPNKGRWEYVATGRWWRLAYERSGRQLECYFQFYASGEHQLEIIFEDGSSQAARFQVPNLGWPSFRVAIDPAEPNGSVFRATDPRYQQIMASSLKNLLAGLGR
;
A
#
# COMPACT_ATOMS: atom_id res chain seq x y z
N MET A 1 -6.37 52.92 -68.91
CA MET A 1 -6.96 52.95 -67.54
C MET A 1 -6.71 51.60 -66.90
N GLN A 2 -5.62 51.47 -66.16
CA GLN A 2 -5.28 50.29 -65.39
C GLN A 2 -5.88 50.44 -63.98
N LYS A 3 -6.66 49.45 -63.55
CA LYS A 3 -7.18 49.41 -62.19
C LYS A 3 -6.25 48.50 -61.38
N THR A 4 -5.53 49.11 -60.47
CA THR A 4 -4.69 48.41 -59.47
C THR A 4 -5.61 47.88 -58.35
N VAL A 5 -5.64 46.57 -58.18
CA VAL A 5 -6.30 45.90 -57.03
C VAL A 5 -5.27 45.72 -55.92
N LEU A 6 -5.52 46.40 -54.80
CA LEU A 6 -4.70 46.29 -53.57
C LEU A 6 -5.25 45.15 -52.75
N SER A 7 -4.52 44.01 -52.68
CA SER A 7 -4.84 42.91 -51.81
C SER A 7 -4.23 43.16 -50.42
N VAL A 8 -5.11 43.35 -49.43
CA VAL A 8 -4.72 43.46 -48.01
C VAL A 8 -4.65 42.04 -47.44
N LEU A 9 -3.44 41.56 -47.16
CA LEU A 9 -3.19 40.32 -46.40
C LEU A 9 -3.40 40.63 -44.90
N VAL A 10 -4.49 40.14 -44.32
CA VAL A 10 -4.68 40.14 -42.87
C VAL A 10 -3.98 38.91 -42.30
N VAL A 11 -2.75 39.09 -41.73
CA VAL A 11 -2.07 38.08 -40.97
C VAL A 11 -2.70 38.03 -39.57
N LEU A 12 -3.58 37.07 -39.32
CA LEU A 12 -4.03 36.70 -37.98
C LEU A 12 -2.88 36.03 -37.26
N GLY A 13 -2.15 36.78 -36.45
CA GLY A 13 -1.19 36.27 -35.50
C GLY A 13 -1.91 35.48 -34.41
N LEU A 14 -1.92 34.16 -34.50
CA LEU A 14 -2.24 33.28 -33.38
C LEU A 14 -1.12 33.48 -32.35
N ALA A 15 -1.37 34.32 -31.34
CA ALA A 15 -0.57 34.34 -30.12
C ALA A 15 -0.78 33.01 -29.42
N VAL A 16 0.13 32.09 -29.65
CA VAL A 16 0.32 30.92 -28.77
C VAL A 16 0.78 31.50 -27.43
N VAL A 17 -0.14 31.67 -26.51
CA VAL A 17 0.18 31.90 -25.12
C VAL A 17 0.88 30.62 -24.67
N ALA A 18 2.21 30.61 -24.70
CA ALA A 18 3.01 29.62 -24.02
C ALA A 18 2.65 29.74 -22.53
N ARG A 19 1.75 28.88 -22.06
CA ARG A 19 1.67 28.57 -20.64
C ARG A 19 3.04 28.03 -20.27
N GLY A 20 3.76 28.75 -19.44
CA GLY A 20 4.94 28.24 -18.77
C GLY A 20 4.51 27.10 -17.85
N ASP A 21 4.31 25.92 -18.42
CA ASP A 21 4.07 24.71 -17.65
C ASP A 21 5.41 24.34 -17.03
N ASP A 22 5.53 24.56 -15.74
CA ASP A 22 6.56 23.91 -14.95
C ASP A 22 6.40 22.40 -15.23
N PRO A 23 7.44 21.67 -15.69
CA PRO A 23 7.28 20.32 -16.18
C PRO A 23 6.73 19.44 -15.05
N ARG A 24 5.54 18.88 -15.27
CA ARG A 24 4.92 17.95 -14.30
C ARG A 24 5.80 16.71 -14.15
N VAL A 25 5.83 16.16 -12.94
CA VAL A 25 6.62 14.98 -12.62
C VAL A 25 5.95 13.74 -13.22
N PRO A 26 6.58 13.01 -14.16
CA PRO A 26 6.03 11.80 -14.72
C PRO A 26 6.05 10.68 -13.67
N ILE A 27 4.87 10.08 -13.40
CA ILE A 27 4.63 9.09 -12.35
C ILE A 27 4.09 7.80 -12.94
N LEU A 28 4.65 6.66 -12.51
CA LEU A 28 4.01 5.35 -12.57
C LEU A 28 3.68 4.92 -11.14
N TYR A 29 2.43 4.52 -10.91
CA TYR A 29 1.92 4.14 -9.61
C TYR A 29 1.47 2.68 -9.59
N SER A 30 2.14 1.84 -8.81
CA SER A 30 1.80 0.44 -8.57
C SER A 30 1.18 0.27 -7.19
N THR A 31 0.03 -0.37 -7.11
CA THR A 31 -0.77 -0.54 -5.91
C THR A 31 -1.45 -1.90 -5.90
N ASP A 32 -1.59 -2.52 -4.75
CA ASP A 32 -2.40 -3.73 -4.56
C ASP A 32 -3.89 -3.45 -4.33
N LEU A 33 -4.32 -2.23 -4.65
CA LEU A 33 -5.72 -1.81 -4.64
C LEU A 33 -6.61 -2.79 -5.42
N PHE A 34 -7.66 -3.27 -4.77
CA PHE A 34 -8.72 -4.08 -5.39
C PHE A 34 -10.10 -3.69 -4.86
N HIS A 35 -11.16 -4.12 -5.53
CA HIS A 35 -12.53 -3.81 -5.13
C HIS A 35 -13.44 -5.04 -5.34
N PRO A 36 -14.33 -5.39 -4.39
CA PRO A 36 -14.56 -4.73 -3.10
C PRO A 36 -13.48 -5.07 -2.06
N HIS A 37 -12.96 -4.08 -1.38
CA HIS A 37 -11.91 -4.20 -0.37
C HIS A 37 -12.45 -4.09 1.06
N ALA A 38 -11.79 -4.76 2.00
CA ALA A 38 -12.17 -4.71 3.43
C ALA A 38 -11.53 -3.54 4.18
N ASP A 39 -10.34 -3.09 3.75
CA ASP A 39 -9.56 -2.00 4.34
C ASP A 39 -9.03 -1.07 3.21
N PRO A 40 -9.86 -0.17 2.68
CA PRO A 40 -9.57 0.55 1.45
C PRO A 40 -8.75 1.83 1.66
N ASP A 41 -7.61 1.76 2.35
CA ASP A 41 -6.65 2.87 2.45
C ASP A 41 -6.04 3.22 1.08
N ASP A 42 -5.77 2.23 0.23
CA ASP A 42 -5.31 2.42 -1.15
C ASP A 42 -6.24 3.30 -1.99
N HIS A 43 -7.55 3.33 -1.68
CA HIS A 43 -8.47 4.23 -2.36
C HIS A 43 -8.23 5.69 -2.00
N TYR A 44 -7.78 5.98 -0.77
CA TYR A 44 -7.36 7.32 -0.37
C TYR A 44 -6.04 7.70 -1.03
N ASP A 45 -5.12 6.74 -1.16
CA ASP A 45 -3.84 6.95 -1.84
C ASP A 45 -4.05 7.25 -3.33
N LEU A 46 -4.95 6.51 -3.99
CA LEU A 46 -5.34 6.78 -5.37
C LEU A 46 -5.96 8.17 -5.53
N ALA A 47 -6.86 8.56 -4.63
CA ALA A 47 -7.45 9.90 -4.64
C ALA A 47 -6.38 10.99 -4.41
N CYS A 48 -5.42 10.76 -3.52
CA CYS A 48 -4.28 11.64 -3.29
C CYS A 48 -3.43 11.81 -4.56
N LEU A 49 -3.10 10.71 -5.24
CA LEU A 49 -2.34 10.72 -6.50
C LEU A 49 -3.03 11.61 -7.56
N PHE A 50 -4.35 11.44 -7.73
CA PHE A 50 -5.12 12.23 -8.71
C PHE A 50 -5.37 13.68 -8.27
N ALA A 51 -5.31 13.97 -6.98
CA ALA A 51 -5.48 15.32 -6.43
C ALA A 51 -4.23 16.19 -6.56
N ILE A 52 -3.07 15.63 -6.87
CA ILE A 52 -1.80 16.37 -7.03
C ILE A 52 -1.65 16.79 -8.50
N PRO A 53 -1.83 18.08 -8.84
CA PRO A 53 -1.75 18.55 -10.23
C PRO A 53 -0.33 18.56 -10.79
N GLU A 54 0.69 18.53 -9.94
CA GLU A 54 2.11 18.47 -10.33
C GLU A 54 2.49 17.10 -10.92
N PHE A 55 1.63 16.08 -10.79
CA PHE A 55 1.87 14.78 -11.35
C PHE A 55 1.33 14.63 -12.77
N ASP A 56 2.19 14.14 -13.65
CA ASP A 56 1.83 13.57 -14.95
C ASP A 56 1.75 12.03 -14.80
N VAL A 57 0.57 11.54 -14.45
CA VAL A 57 0.35 10.11 -14.16
C VAL A 57 0.38 9.32 -15.47
N LYS A 58 1.49 8.65 -15.74
CA LYS A 58 1.74 7.85 -16.94
C LYS A 58 1.07 6.47 -16.92
N GLY A 59 0.69 5.99 -15.75
CA GLY A 59 -0.03 4.73 -15.60
C GLY A 59 -0.28 4.36 -14.15
N VAL A 60 -1.37 3.59 -13.95
CA VAL A 60 -1.69 2.89 -12.72
C VAL A 60 -1.53 1.39 -12.96
N ILE A 61 -0.76 0.74 -12.12
CA ILE A 61 -0.50 -0.70 -12.15
C ILE A 61 -1.27 -1.31 -10.98
N LEU A 62 -2.18 -2.22 -11.30
CA LEU A 62 -2.92 -3.00 -10.33
C LEU A 62 -2.10 -4.28 -10.06
N ASP A 63 -1.34 -4.22 -9.00
CA ASP A 63 -0.48 -5.32 -8.52
C ASP A 63 -1.30 -6.55 -8.10
N LEU A 64 -0.64 -7.67 -7.83
CA LEU A 64 -1.26 -8.93 -7.45
C LEU A 64 -2.29 -9.40 -8.49
N GLY A 65 -1.84 -9.66 -9.72
CA GLY A 65 -2.71 -9.97 -10.86
C GLY A 65 -3.73 -11.07 -10.61
N GLY A 66 -3.40 -12.08 -9.81
CA GLY A 66 -4.34 -13.11 -9.40
C GLY A 66 -5.51 -12.59 -8.56
N THR A 67 -5.27 -11.60 -7.70
CA THR A 67 -6.31 -10.88 -6.95
C THR A 67 -7.20 -10.06 -7.87
N GLN A 68 -6.60 -9.39 -8.85
CA GLN A 68 -7.32 -8.54 -9.81
C GLN A 68 -8.34 -9.31 -10.68
N VAL A 69 -8.13 -10.60 -10.90
CA VAL A 69 -9.09 -11.47 -11.61
C VAL A 69 -10.38 -11.67 -10.79
N LYS A 70 -10.28 -11.69 -9.47
CA LYS A 70 -11.41 -11.92 -8.57
C LYS A 70 -12.14 -10.64 -8.17
N GLY A 71 -11.39 -9.54 -8.04
CA GLY A 71 -11.92 -8.25 -7.64
C GLY A 71 -10.97 -7.15 -8.08
N SER A 72 -11.20 -6.61 -9.28
CA SER A 72 -10.29 -5.63 -9.87
C SER A 72 -10.40 -4.26 -9.19
N GLY A 73 -9.27 -3.60 -8.99
CA GLY A 73 -9.18 -2.19 -8.62
C GLY A 73 -9.55 -1.22 -9.74
N ARG A 74 -9.77 -1.71 -10.96
CA ARG A 74 -10.08 -0.89 -12.15
C ARG A 74 -11.27 0.05 -11.95
N PRO A 75 -12.41 -0.34 -11.34
CA PRO A 75 -13.52 0.59 -11.09
C PRO A 75 -13.12 1.83 -10.31
N ALA A 76 -12.25 1.71 -9.30
CA ALA A 76 -11.76 2.85 -8.54
C ALA A 76 -10.91 3.80 -9.39
N VAL A 77 -10.04 3.24 -10.26
CA VAL A 77 -9.24 4.03 -11.21
C VAL A 77 -10.12 4.75 -12.22
N GLU A 78 -11.13 4.08 -12.77
CA GLU A 78 -12.10 4.67 -13.71
C GLU A 78 -12.90 5.79 -13.07
N GLN A 79 -13.32 5.64 -11.82
CA GLN A 79 -13.98 6.69 -11.06
C GLN A 79 -13.07 7.92 -10.89
N MET A 80 -11.80 7.75 -10.53
CA MET A 80 -10.86 8.88 -10.42
C MET A 80 -10.57 9.53 -11.76
N MET A 81 -10.47 8.76 -12.84
CA MET A 81 -10.37 9.32 -14.20
C MET A 81 -11.61 10.16 -14.54
N HIS A 82 -12.79 9.68 -14.20
CA HIS A 82 -14.04 10.41 -14.46
C HIS A 82 -14.12 11.71 -13.66
N VAL A 83 -13.83 11.66 -12.34
CA VAL A 83 -13.87 12.84 -11.46
C VAL A 83 -12.89 13.93 -11.89
N THR A 84 -11.72 13.54 -12.39
CA THR A 84 -10.63 14.48 -12.71
C THR A 84 -10.56 14.85 -14.21
N GLY A 85 -11.32 14.16 -15.07
CA GLY A 85 -11.23 14.28 -16.51
C GLY A 85 -9.91 13.75 -17.11
N ARG A 86 -9.04 13.13 -16.30
CA ARG A 86 -7.76 12.58 -16.75
C ARG A 86 -7.98 11.20 -17.38
N LYS A 87 -7.19 10.87 -18.40
CA LYS A 87 -7.14 9.52 -18.99
C LYS A 87 -5.78 8.92 -18.66
N VAL A 88 -5.77 7.84 -17.91
CA VAL A 88 -4.55 7.19 -17.40
C VAL A 88 -4.57 5.71 -17.82
N PRO A 89 -3.53 5.18 -18.44
CA PRO A 89 -3.40 3.74 -18.68
C PRO A 89 -3.50 2.98 -17.36
N CYS A 90 -4.25 1.85 -17.36
CA CYS A 90 -4.40 0.98 -16.22
C CYS A 90 -4.08 -0.46 -16.63
N ALA A 91 -3.05 -1.06 -16.01
CA ALA A 91 -2.55 -2.39 -16.36
C ALA A 91 -2.57 -3.33 -15.15
N ILE A 92 -2.88 -4.60 -15.40
CA ILE A 92 -2.82 -5.66 -14.39
C ILE A 92 -1.39 -6.19 -14.30
N GLY A 93 -0.89 -6.36 -13.09
CA GLY A 93 0.42 -6.88 -12.77
C GLY A 93 0.56 -8.39 -12.83
N LEU A 94 1.77 -8.87 -12.55
CA LEU A 94 2.11 -10.29 -12.51
C LEU A 94 1.22 -11.05 -11.53
N SER A 95 0.80 -12.27 -11.90
CA SER A 95 -0.15 -13.04 -11.09
C SER A 95 0.48 -13.80 -9.94
N ARG A 96 1.76 -14.11 -10.01
CA ARG A 96 2.51 -14.85 -8.99
C ARG A 96 3.73 -14.09 -8.46
N PRO A 97 4.23 -14.42 -7.28
CA PRO A 97 5.52 -13.93 -6.79
C PRO A 97 6.67 -14.36 -7.71
N LEU A 98 7.74 -13.58 -7.72
CA LEU A 98 8.97 -13.94 -8.40
C LEU A 98 9.56 -15.23 -7.77
N ARG A 99 10.01 -16.17 -8.60
CA ARG A 99 10.64 -17.42 -8.13
C ARG A 99 11.99 -17.19 -7.46
N GLY A 100 12.56 -16.03 -7.66
CA GLY A 100 13.82 -15.59 -7.09
C GLY A 100 14.16 -14.18 -7.54
N ARG A 101 15.17 -13.57 -6.95
CA ARG A 101 15.55 -12.16 -7.17
C ARG A 101 15.82 -11.80 -8.64
N GLN A 102 16.30 -12.78 -9.44
CA GLN A 102 16.64 -12.57 -10.85
C GLN A 102 15.52 -12.99 -11.80
N ASP A 103 14.36 -13.43 -11.27
CA ASP A 103 13.25 -13.88 -12.12
C ASP A 103 12.72 -12.71 -12.97
N LYS A 104 12.66 -12.92 -14.27
CA LYS A 104 12.11 -11.99 -15.26
C LYS A 104 10.61 -12.17 -15.46
N ALA A 105 10.03 -13.20 -14.87
CA ALA A 105 8.63 -13.59 -15.00
C ALA A 105 8.12 -13.60 -16.46
N LEU A 106 8.95 -14.09 -17.40
CA LEU A 106 8.61 -14.13 -18.83
C LEU A 106 7.60 -15.24 -19.16
N ASP A 107 7.45 -16.22 -18.29
CA ASP A 107 6.53 -17.34 -18.42
C ASP A 107 5.12 -17.07 -17.85
N GLU A 108 4.89 -15.87 -17.30
CA GLU A 108 3.54 -15.45 -16.91
C GLU A 108 2.63 -15.30 -18.13
N PRO A 109 1.34 -15.67 -18.02
CA PRO A 109 0.36 -15.47 -19.10
C PRO A 109 0.29 -14.01 -19.56
N ASP A 110 0.03 -13.81 -20.85
CA ASP A 110 0.07 -12.49 -21.49
C ASP A 110 -0.74 -11.38 -20.79
N PRO A 111 -1.95 -11.61 -20.27
CA PRO A 111 -2.71 -10.59 -19.54
C PRO A 111 -1.97 -10.01 -18.32
N PHE A 112 -1.19 -10.86 -17.62
CA PHE A 112 -0.41 -10.46 -16.44
C PHE A 112 0.95 -9.83 -16.78
N GLN A 113 1.32 -9.78 -18.05
CA GLN A 113 2.52 -9.09 -18.53
C GLN A 113 2.29 -7.59 -18.75
N ALA A 114 1.03 -7.14 -18.70
CA ALA A 114 0.65 -5.79 -19.12
C ALA A 114 1.33 -4.69 -18.29
N ALA A 115 1.45 -4.89 -16.98
CA ALA A 115 2.11 -3.92 -16.09
C ALA A 115 3.60 -3.76 -16.39
N VAL A 116 4.33 -4.85 -16.55
CA VAL A 116 5.76 -4.80 -16.85
C VAL A 116 6.00 -4.17 -18.22
N ARG A 117 5.16 -4.48 -19.22
CA ARG A 117 5.20 -3.82 -20.53
C ARG A 117 4.95 -2.33 -20.43
N LEU A 118 3.95 -1.92 -19.62
CA LEU A 118 3.64 -0.50 -19.41
C LEU A 118 4.82 0.24 -18.77
N ILE A 119 5.44 -0.33 -17.72
CA ILE A 119 6.63 0.26 -17.09
C ILE A 119 7.73 0.48 -18.14
N LEU A 120 8.08 -0.56 -18.90
CA LEU A 120 9.17 -0.48 -19.87
C LEU A 120 8.86 0.48 -21.02
N SER A 121 7.62 0.52 -21.53
CA SER A 121 7.23 1.43 -22.62
C SER A 121 7.26 2.89 -22.14
N VAL A 122 6.69 3.20 -20.96
CA VAL A 122 6.73 4.55 -20.40
C VAL A 122 8.16 5.04 -20.18
N LEU A 123 9.04 4.18 -19.66
CA LEU A 123 10.44 4.54 -19.46
C LEU A 123 11.17 4.83 -20.76
N ARG A 124 10.91 4.04 -21.83
CA ARG A 124 11.52 4.29 -23.16
C ARG A 124 11.02 5.57 -23.81
N GLU A 125 9.74 5.84 -23.69
CA GLU A 125 9.07 6.95 -24.38
C GLU A 125 9.18 8.28 -23.64
N SER A 126 9.39 8.24 -22.31
CA SER A 126 9.47 9.46 -21.51
C SER A 126 10.74 10.27 -21.82
N PRO A 127 10.62 11.56 -22.18
CA PRO A 127 11.77 12.44 -22.32
C PRO A 127 12.43 12.76 -20.97
N GLU A 128 11.66 12.69 -19.89
CA GLU A 128 12.05 12.98 -18.50
C GLU A 128 12.25 11.68 -17.73
N LYS A 129 13.07 11.73 -16.66
CA LYS A 129 13.17 10.63 -15.71
C LYS A 129 11.87 10.45 -14.93
N VAL A 130 11.40 9.21 -14.87
CA VAL A 130 10.11 8.83 -14.26
C VAL A 130 10.27 8.47 -12.79
N VAL A 131 9.33 8.89 -11.97
CA VAL A 131 9.19 8.44 -10.59
C VAL A 131 8.29 7.21 -10.54
N LEU A 132 8.75 6.17 -9.86
CA LEU A 132 7.98 4.97 -9.60
C LEU A 132 7.49 4.97 -8.15
N PHE A 133 6.19 4.73 -7.96
CA PHE A 133 5.64 4.38 -6.66
C PHE A 133 5.26 2.91 -6.64
N THR A 134 5.54 2.22 -5.55
CA THR A 134 5.01 0.88 -5.31
C THR A 134 4.52 0.78 -3.87
N THR A 135 3.23 0.51 -3.73
CA THR A 135 2.51 0.42 -2.46
C THR A 135 1.96 -0.99 -2.20
N GLY A 136 2.40 -1.95 -3.02
CA GLY A 136 2.11 -3.38 -2.92
C GLY A 136 3.40 -4.22 -2.91
N SER A 137 3.42 -5.32 -3.68
CA SER A 137 4.46 -6.36 -3.62
C SER A 137 5.81 -6.01 -4.26
N CYS A 138 5.97 -4.92 -4.94
CA CYS A 138 7.13 -4.52 -5.75
C CYS A 138 7.43 -5.42 -6.97
N ARG A 139 6.66 -6.49 -7.24
CA ARG A 139 7.03 -7.54 -8.22
C ARG A 139 7.17 -7.03 -9.64
N ASP A 140 6.25 -6.17 -10.09
CA ASP A 140 6.28 -5.65 -11.46
C ASP A 140 7.49 -4.75 -11.71
N VAL A 141 7.86 -3.92 -10.73
CA VAL A 141 9.06 -3.06 -10.80
C VAL A 141 10.33 -3.91 -10.79
N ALA A 142 10.39 -4.93 -9.93
CA ALA A 142 11.55 -5.83 -9.86
C ALA A 142 11.70 -6.66 -11.14
N ALA A 143 10.60 -7.18 -11.70
CA ALA A 143 10.61 -7.90 -12.97
C ALA A 143 11.02 -6.99 -14.15
N ALA A 144 10.51 -5.76 -14.21
CA ALA A 144 10.93 -4.78 -15.19
C ALA A 144 12.43 -4.50 -15.10
N PHE A 145 12.95 -4.32 -13.88
CA PHE A 145 14.39 -4.15 -13.65
C PHE A 145 15.19 -5.38 -14.09
N ASN A 146 14.72 -6.58 -13.80
CA ASN A 146 15.41 -7.81 -14.24
C ASN A 146 15.43 -7.97 -15.76
N ARG A 147 14.43 -7.42 -16.47
CA ARG A 147 14.39 -7.45 -17.95
C ARG A 147 15.33 -6.42 -18.57
N GLU A 148 15.30 -5.18 -18.08
CA GLU A 148 16.05 -4.07 -18.66
C GLU A 148 16.70 -3.18 -17.58
N PRO A 149 17.73 -3.68 -16.90
CA PRO A 149 18.33 -2.98 -15.76
C PRO A 149 18.94 -1.63 -16.15
N GLU A 150 19.56 -1.53 -17.32
CA GLU A 150 20.20 -0.28 -17.77
C GLU A 150 19.15 0.79 -18.08
N LEU A 151 18.04 0.42 -18.72
CA LEU A 151 16.93 1.33 -18.97
C LEU A 151 16.39 1.93 -17.67
N LEU A 152 16.17 1.09 -16.65
CA LEU A 152 15.67 1.58 -15.37
C LEU A 152 16.69 2.48 -14.66
N ARG A 153 17.98 2.14 -14.67
CA ARG A 153 19.03 3.00 -14.09
C ARG A 153 19.13 4.36 -14.79
N GLU A 154 18.95 4.39 -16.09
CA GLU A 154 18.99 5.64 -16.88
C GLU A 154 17.72 6.49 -16.63
N LYS A 155 16.53 5.86 -16.68
CA LYS A 155 15.25 6.56 -16.79
C LYS A 155 14.49 6.71 -15.49
N VAL A 156 14.82 5.98 -14.42
CA VAL A 156 14.16 6.13 -13.14
C VAL A 156 14.80 7.29 -12.36
N ARG A 157 13.95 8.23 -11.93
CA ARG A 157 14.34 9.35 -11.06
C ARG A 157 14.40 8.96 -9.59
N ALA A 158 13.40 8.20 -9.14
CA ALA A 158 13.28 7.68 -7.79
C ALA A 158 12.28 6.51 -7.76
N VAL A 159 12.49 5.58 -6.85
CA VAL A 159 11.52 4.55 -6.50
C VAL A 159 11.07 4.79 -5.07
N TYR A 160 9.85 5.27 -4.90
CA TYR A 160 9.19 5.32 -3.60
C TYR A 160 8.50 4.01 -3.35
N PHE A 161 8.87 3.31 -2.30
CA PHE A 161 8.27 2.03 -1.99
C PHE A 161 7.81 1.96 -0.53
N ASN A 162 6.48 1.90 -0.38
CA ASN A 162 5.79 1.87 0.89
C ASN A 162 5.59 0.42 1.31
N ILE A 163 6.60 -0.15 1.96
CA ILE A 163 6.66 -1.57 2.24
C ILE A 163 7.65 -1.83 3.37
N GLY A 164 7.37 -2.84 4.18
CA GLY A 164 8.29 -3.35 5.17
C GLY A 164 8.21 -2.62 6.52
N ARG A 165 9.16 -2.96 7.36
CA ARG A 165 9.31 -2.41 8.71
C ARG A 165 10.54 -1.52 8.78
N GLY A 166 10.67 -0.78 9.89
CA GLY A 166 11.78 0.13 10.10
C GLY A 166 13.17 -0.51 9.99
N PRO A 167 14.19 0.33 9.90
CA PRO A 167 15.57 -0.11 9.86
C PRO A 167 15.93 -1.00 11.05
N ASN A 168 16.86 -1.96 10.84
CA ASN A 168 17.36 -2.87 11.85
C ASN A 168 16.30 -3.78 12.49
N GLU A 169 15.20 -4.00 11.79
CA GLU A 169 14.12 -4.90 12.20
C GLU A 169 13.95 -6.05 11.20
N SER A 170 13.37 -7.16 11.66
CA SER A 170 12.83 -8.20 10.77
C SER A 170 11.69 -7.62 9.94
N GLN A 171 11.68 -7.89 8.64
CA GLN A 171 10.76 -7.28 7.68
C GLN A 171 9.43 -8.04 7.58
N GLU A 172 8.87 -8.42 8.72
CA GLU A 172 7.58 -9.13 8.86
C GLU A 172 6.42 -8.17 8.57
N GLU A 173 6.07 -8.04 7.29
CA GLU A 173 5.03 -7.12 6.85
C GLU A 173 4.31 -7.68 5.62
N CYS A 174 3.05 -7.28 5.40
CA CYS A 174 2.14 -7.86 4.42
C CYS A 174 2.69 -7.79 2.99
N ASN A 175 3.07 -6.61 2.55
CA ASN A 175 3.54 -6.38 1.18
C ASN A 175 4.89 -7.07 0.91
N VAL A 176 5.77 -7.13 1.91
CA VAL A 176 7.00 -7.96 1.84
C VAL A 176 6.63 -9.42 1.66
N GLY A 177 5.59 -9.86 2.36
CA GLY A 177 5.11 -11.24 2.30
C GLY A 177 4.55 -11.64 0.94
N TYR A 178 3.97 -10.71 0.20
CA TYR A 178 3.47 -10.99 -1.15
C TYR A 178 4.59 -11.34 -2.13
N ASP A 179 5.76 -10.72 -2.01
CA ASP A 179 6.92 -11.06 -2.83
C ASP A 179 8.25 -10.66 -2.17
N PRO A 180 8.78 -11.49 -1.25
CA PRO A 180 10.07 -11.21 -0.62
C PRO A 180 11.23 -11.11 -1.61
N ALA A 181 11.17 -11.88 -2.71
CA ALA A 181 12.23 -11.86 -3.72
C ALA A 181 12.28 -10.53 -4.46
N ALA A 182 11.12 -9.97 -4.83
CA ALA A 182 11.02 -8.66 -5.46
C ALA A 182 11.48 -7.54 -4.52
N TYR A 183 11.07 -7.59 -3.25
CA TYR A 183 11.48 -6.63 -2.23
C TYR A 183 13.00 -6.57 -2.07
N LEU A 184 13.64 -7.73 -1.90
CA LEU A 184 15.08 -7.85 -1.81
C LEU A 184 15.78 -7.37 -3.08
N ARG A 185 15.20 -7.67 -4.25
CA ARG A 185 15.75 -7.26 -5.54
C ARG A 185 15.86 -5.75 -5.70
N LEU A 186 14.89 -4.98 -5.18
CA LEU A 186 14.98 -3.53 -5.24
C LEU A 186 16.19 -3.00 -4.48
N PHE A 187 16.48 -3.50 -3.29
CA PHE A 187 17.68 -3.07 -2.54
C PHE A 187 19.01 -3.40 -3.26
N GLU A 188 19.02 -4.44 -4.10
CA GLU A 188 20.18 -4.82 -4.90
C GLU A 188 20.26 -4.10 -6.25
N SER A 189 19.24 -3.36 -6.63
CA SER A 189 19.10 -2.82 -8.01
C SER A 189 20.08 -1.68 -8.34
N GLY A 190 20.51 -0.95 -7.33
CA GLY A 190 21.24 0.32 -7.52
C GLY A 190 20.35 1.46 -8.03
N LEU A 191 19.03 1.32 -8.01
CA LEU A 191 18.09 2.39 -8.31
C LEU A 191 18.08 3.44 -7.20
N PRO A 192 17.68 4.70 -7.48
CA PRO A 192 17.54 5.74 -6.46
C PRO A 192 16.34 5.42 -5.54
N LEU A 193 16.56 4.67 -4.47
CA LEU A 193 15.52 4.20 -3.59
C LEU A 193 15.12 5.23 -2.54
N CYS A 194 13.81 5.44 -2.39
CA CYS A 194 13.17 6.18 -1.31
C CYS A 194 12.32 5.20 -0.50
N TRP A 195 12.92 4.56 0.47
CA TRP A 195 12.27 3.55 1.29
C TRP A 195 11.35 4.18 2.33
N CYS A 196 10.10 3.74 2.34
CA CYS A 196 9.02 4.25 3.19
C CYS A 196 8.46 3.09 4.03
N PRO A 197 9.14 2.66 5.10
CA PRO A 197 8.67 1.56 5.92
C PRO A 197 7.33 1.92 6.57
N CYS A 198 6.35 1.01 6.46
CA CYS A 198 5.00 1.22 6.96
C CYS A 198 4.92 1.04 8.48
N PHE A 199 5.75 0.14 9.01
CA PHE A 199 5.78 -0.22 10.43
C PHE A 199 7.19 -0.06 10.99
N GLY A 200 7.34 -0.15 12.31
CA GLY A 200 8.64 -0.11 12.96
C GLY A 200 8.61 0.52 14.34
N LYS A 201 9.67 0.29 15.12
CA LYS A 201 9.78 0.74 16.52
C LYS A 201 10.41 2.12 16.65
N GLU A 202 11.23 2.52 15.68
CA GLU A 202 12.12 3.68 15.79
C GLU A 202 11.63 4.95 15.09
N GLY A 203 10.31 5.09 14.85
CA GLY A 203 9.74 6.33 14.30
C GLY A 203 10.02 6.59 12.82
N TYR A 204 10.38 5.57 12.05
CA TYR A 204 10.50 5.65 10.58
C TYR A 204 9.20 5.27 9.88
N GLN A 205 8.07 5.48 10.55
CA GLN A 205 6.76 5.09 10.07
C GLN A 205 6.14 6.21 9.23
N THR A 206 5.57 5.82 8.11
CA THR A 206 4.72 6.72 7.30
C THR A 206 3.28 6.77 7.83
N PHE A 207 2.94 5.90 8.76
CA PHE A 207 1.61 5.71 9.32
C PHE A 207 1.03 6.97 9.99
N TYR A 208 -0.23 7.24 9.70
CA TYR A 208 -1.07 8.17 10.46
C TYR A 208 -2.55 7.77 10.33
N GLN A 209 -3.42 8.37 11.15
CA GLN A 209 -4.85 8.11 11.10
C GLN A 209 -5.62 9.37 10.73
N VAL A 210 -6.71 9.18 9.99
CA VAL A 210 -7.69 10.22 9.67
C VAL A 210 -9.05 9.85 10.23
N ASP A 211 -9.84 10.85 10.62
CA ASP A 211 -11.29 10.67 10.78
C ASP A 211 -11.95 10.75 9.39
N GLN A 212 -12.54 9.63 8.95
CA GLN A 212 -13.16 9.53 7.64
C GLN A 212 -14.29 10.53 7.45
N THR A 213 -15.08 10.80 8.49
CA THR A 213 -16.18 11.79 8.43
C THR A 213 -15.65 13.17 8.10
N VAL A 214 -14.52 13.55 8.71
CA VAL A 214 -13.89 14.86 8.50
C VAL A 214 -13.26 14.96 7.12
N VAL A 215 -12.51 13.94 6.70
CA VAL A 215 -11.78 13.96 5.42
C VAL A 215 -12.75 13.85 4.25
N VAL A 216 -13.65 12.86 4.26
CA VAL A 216 -14.60 12.63 3.17
C VAL A 216 -15.65 13.74 3.14
N GLY A 217 -16.13 14.21 4.30
CA GLY A 217 -17.09 15.32 4.39
C GLY A 217 -16.57 16.64 3.82
N ALA A 218 -15.26 16.84 3.75
CA ALA A 218 -14.64 18.01 3.12
C ALA A 218 -14.60 17.96 1.59
N CYS A 219 -14.83 16.78 0.98
CA CYS A 219 -14.74 16.56 -0.45
C CYS A 219 -15.98 17.05 -1.20
N ALA A 220 -15.86 17.24 -2.53
CA ALA A 220 -17.00 17.44 -3.42
C ALA A 220 -17.89 16.18 -3.51
N GLY A 221 -19.18 16.32 -3.84
CA GLY A 221 -20.16 15.23 -3.86
C GLY A 221 -19.72 13.97 -4.62
N PRO A 222 -19.23 14.07 -5.87
CA PRO A 222 -18.73 12.91 -6.61
C PRO A 222 -17.56 12.20 -5.91
N VAL A 223 -16.68 12.94 -5.23
CA VAL A 223 -15.56 12.36 -4.45
C VAL A 223 -16.07 11.70 -3.17
N GLN A 224 -17.08 12.27 -2.52
CA GLN A 224 -17.76 11.61 -1.40
C GLN A 224 -18.35 10.27 -1.85
N ASN A 225 -19.06 10.25 -2.98
CA ASN A 225 -19.64 9.04 -3.54
C ASN A 225 -18.59 8.00 -3.94
N TYR A 226 -17.42 8.42 -4.43
CA TYR A 226 -16.28 7.53 -4.64
C TYR A 226 -15.88 6.79 -3.36
N PHE A 227 -15.68 7.50 -2.25
CA PHE A 227 -15.32 6.86 -0.98
C PHE A 227 -16.45 6.00 -0.44
N VAL A 228 -17.71 6.44 -0.57
CA VAL A 228 -18.85 5.61 -0.15
C VAL A 228 -18.94 4.34 -1.00
N TYR A 229 -18.76 4.42 -2.33
CA TYR A 229 -18.71 3.25 -3.20
C TYR A 229 -17.68 2.21 -2.72
N CYS A 230 -16.47 2.66 -2.47
CA CYS A 230 -15.38 1.79 -2.02
C CYS A 230 -15.68 1.15 -0.66
N LEU A 231 -16.06 1.96 0.32
CA LEU A 231 -16.24 1.54 1.72
C LEU A 231 -17.51 0.71 1.95
N SER A 232 -18.57 0.96 1.17
CA SER A 232 -19.77 0.13 1.18
C SER A 232 -19.62 -1.17 0.37
N ARG A 233 -18.48 -1.36 -0.31
CA ARG A 233 -18.22 -2.48 -1.23
C ARG A 233 -19.27 -2.62 -2.32
N SER A 234 -19.73 -1.48 -2.84
CA SER A 234 -20.78 -1.46 -3.85
C SER A 234 -20.33 -2.18 -5.13
N THR A 235 -21.20 -2.97 -5.71
CA THR A 235 -21.03 -3.61 -7.04
C THR A 235 -21.88 -2.95 -8.11
N ALA A 236 -22.50 -1.79 -7.81
CA ALA A 236 -23.24 -1.00 -8.79
C ALA A 236 -22.31 -0.47 -9.90
N ASP A 237 -22.88 0.08 -10.96
CA ASP A 237 -22.10 0.77 -11.97
C ASP A 237 -21.27 1.89 -11.32
N PRO A 238 -19.93 1.88 -11.42
CA PRO A 238 -19.07 2.79 -10.70
C PRO A 238 -19.26 4.26 -11.10
N ILE A 239 -19.56 4.53 -12.38
CA ILE A 239 -19.71 5.91 -12.87
C ILE A 239 -21.09 6.45 -12.53
N ALA A 240 -22.13 5.64 -12.69
CA ALA A 240 -23.48 6.03 -12.29
C ALA A 240 -23.57 6.31 -10.78
N PHE A 241 -22.83 5.56 -9.97
CA PHE A 241 -22.77 5.78 -8.52
C PHE A 241 -22.19 7.15 -8.14
N LEU A 242 -21.19 7.65 -8.87
CA LEU A 242 -20.60 8.98 -8.63
C LEU A 242 -21.64 10.11 -8.81
N ALA A 243 -22.53 9.97 -9.77
CA ALA A 243 -23.59 10.95 -10.07
C ALA A 243 -24.83 10.79 -9.18
N GLY A 244 -24.87 9.76 -8.36
CA GLY A 244 -25.98 9.46 -7.46
C GLY A 244 -26.23 10.53 -6.40
N GLY A 245 -27.35 10.41 -5.69
CA GLY A 245 -27.68 11.28 -4.56
C GLY A 245 -26.70 11.11 -3.39
N PRO A 246 -26.84 11.95 -2.35
CA PRO A 246 -26.00 11.85 -1.18
C PRO A 246 -26.18 10.50 -0.47
N HIS A 247 -25.08 9.87 -0.12
CA HIS A 247 -25.05 8.65 0.67
C HIS A 247 -24.54 8.95 2.08
N PRO A 248 -24.84 8.09 3.09
CA PRO A 248 -24.25 8.20 4.41
C PRO A 248 -22.71 8.14 4.31
N LEU A 249 -22.05 9.14 4.88
CA LEU A 249 -20.59 9.20 4.85
C LEU A 249 -19.98 8.12 5.73
N PRO A 250 -18.79 7.62 5.39
CA PRO A 250 -18.05 6.71 6.24
C PRO A 250 -17.65 7.40 7.55
N THR A 251 -17.61 6.64 8.63
CA THR A 251 -17.28 7.13 9.96
C THR A 251 -16.10 6.37 10.58
N GLY A 252 -15.51 6.94 11.61
CA GLY A 252 -14.44 6.35 12.38
C GLY A 252 -13.04 6.53 11.77
N PRO A 253 -12.02 6.03 12.46
CA PRO A 253 -10.64 6.21 12.04
C PRO A 253 -10.28 5.32 10.84
N ARG A 254 -9.42 5.86 9.96
CA ARG A 254 -8.79 5.13 8.86
C ARG A 254 -7.28 5.31 8.94
N ALA A 255 -6.55 4.21 8.85
CA ALA A 255 -5.10 4.19 8.77
C ALA A 255 -4.62 4.55 7.36
N MET A 256 -3.55 5.33 7.26
CA MET A 256 -2.91 5.79 6.02
C MET A 256 -1.40 5.57 6.10
N TRP A 257 -0.77 5.23 4.96
CA TRP A 257 0.68 4.98 4.90
C TRP A 257 1.40 5.67 3.73
N CYS A 258 0.74 5.88 2.58
CA CYS A 258 1.45 6.16 1.32
C CYS A 258 1.42 7.63 0.87
N THR A 259 0.64 8.51 1.49
CA THR A 259 0.42 9.88 0.99
C THR A 259 1.59 10.85 1.26
N ALA A 260 2.33 10.69 2.37
CA ALA A 260 3.46 11.57 2.69
C ALA A 260 4.57 11.52 1.64
N PRO A 261 5.00 10.34 1.15
CA PRO A 261 5.93 10.24 0.03
C PRO A 261 5.46 10.93 -1.24
N MET A 262 4.15 10.94 -1.53
CA MET A 262 3.59 11.64 -2.68
C MET A 262 3.81 13.15 -2.60
N PHE A 263 3.64 13.75 -1.42
CA PHE A 263 3.94 15.17 -1.22
C PHE A 263 5.41 15.48 -1.47
N HIS A 264 6.32 14.62 -1.01
CA HIS A 264 7.75 14.77 -1.26
C HIS A 264 8.08 14.69 -2.76
N ALA A 265 7.55 13.70 -3.47
CA ALA A 265 7.79 13.53 -4.90
C ALA A 265 7.25 14.70 -5.74
N ALA A 266 6.16 15.33 -5.29
CA ALA A 266 5.58 16.53 -5.90
C ALA A 266 6.33 17.82 -5.52
N GLY A 267 7.36 17.75 -4.69
CA GLY A 267 8.08 18.93 -4.19
C GLY A 267 7.25 19.82 -3.25
N ARG A 268 6.15 19.30 -2.73
CA ARG A 268 5.29 20.03 -1.80
C ARG A 268 5.93 20.15 -0.43
N LYS A 269 5.78 21.30 0.20
CA LYS A 269 6.16 21.53 1.59
C LYS A 269 4.91 21.72 2.44
N VAL A 270 4.99 21.31 3.70
CA VAL A 270 3.88 21.49 4.65
C VAL A 270 3.99 22.87 5.31
N TYR A 271 2.84 23.53 5.44
CA TYR A 271 2.71 24.83 6.09
C TYR A 271 1.56 24.83 7.08
N GLN A 272 1.76 25.52 8.20
CA GLN A 272 0.70 25.74 9.19
C GLN A 272 -0.19 26.90 8.74
N ARG A 273 -1.48 26.68 8.52
CA ARG A 273 -2.47 27.68 8.12
C ARG A 273 -3.17 28.34 9.31
N GLY A 274 -3.39 27.56 10.37
CA GLY A 274 -4.05 27.97 11.59
C GLY A 274 -3.72 27.03 12.75
N ALA A 275 -4.35 27.18 13.89
CA ALA A 275 -4.20 26.26 15.01
C ALA A 275 -4.74 24.89 14.60
N GLY A 276 -3.85 23.89 14.50
CA GLY A 276 -4.20 22.52 14.09
C GLY A 276 -4.55 22.33 12.61
N ASP A 277 -4.43 23.38 11.77
CA ASP A 277 -4.67 23.28 10.33
C ASP A 277 -3.36 23.39 9.55
N PHE A 278 -3.09 22.37 8.72
CA PHE A 278 -1.88 22.23 7.92
C PHE A 278 -2.23 21.90 6.46
N ALA A 279 -1.41 22.38 5.53
CA ALA A 279 -1.54 22.07 4.12
C ALA A 279 -0.19 21.79 3.47
N ALA A 280 -0.12 20.73 2.68
CA ALA A 280 1.00 20.46 1.79
C ALA A 280 0.78 21.26 0.49
N LEU A 281 1.53 22.35 0.31
CA LEU A 281 1.37 23.26 -0.81
C LEU A 281 2.47 23.09 -1.85
N PRO A 282 2.14 23.29 -3.13
CA PRO A 282 3.14 23.30 -4.20
C PRO A 282 4.12 24.45 -4.06
N PRO A 283 5.27 24.38 -4.74
CA PRO A 283 6.24 25.49 -4.78
C PRO A 283 5.59 26.81 -5.20
N GLY A 284 5.94 27.92 -4.50
CA GLY A 284 5.44 29.26 -4.79
C GLY A 284 4.02 29.56 -4.25
N GLU A 285 3.24 28.57 -3.88
CA GLU A 285 1.87 28.79 -3.40
C GLU A 285 1.82 29.34 -1.96
N ALA A 286 2.76 28.92 -1.14
CA ALA A 286 2.87 29.43 0.24
C ALA A 286 3.18 30.93 0.30
N GLU A 287 4.00 31.44 -0.62
CA GLU A 287 4.30 32.85 -0.77
C GLU A 287 3.06 33.64 -1.13
N LYS A 288 2.28 33.17 -2.11
CA LYS A 288 1.00 33.81 -2.52
C LYS A 288 0.01 33.87 -1.36
N GLN A 289 0.00 32.84 -0.50
CA GLN A 289 -0.89 32.79 0.67
C GLN A 289 -0.29 33.45 1.94
N GLY A 290 0.90 34.04 1.88
CA GLY A 290 1.57 34.64 3.02
C GLY A 290 1.98 33.64 4.11
N LEU A 291 2.21 32.39 3.72
CA LEU A 291 2.52 31.28 4.62
C LEU A 291 4.00 30.86 4.63
N ALA A 292 4.87 31.52 3.85
CA ALA A 292 6.26 31.08 3.66
C ALA A 292 7.05 30.89 4.97
N ARG A 293 6.80 31.72 5.98
CA ARG A 293 7.44 31.62 7.31
C ARG A 293 6.82 30.55 8.23
N LYS A 294 5.77 29.87 7.79
CA LYS A 294 5.02 28.86 8.55
C LYS A 294 5.30 27.43 8.04
N ALA A 295 6.42 27.24 7.34
CA ALA A 295 6.88 25.93 6.90
C ALA A 295 7.17 25.02 8.09
N VAL A 296 6.76 23.76 7.97
CA VAL A 296 6.94 22.72 8.97
C VAL A 296 7.64 21.53 8.32
N GLU A 297 8.75 21.08 8.88
CA GLU A 297 9.39 19.84 8.48
C GLU A 297 8.68 18.67 9.19
N ALA A 298 7.58 18.18 8.60
CA ALA A 298 6.82 17.06 9.17
C ALA A 298 7.57 15.73 9.05
N PHE A 299 8.34 15.59 7.99
CA PHE A 299 9.15 14.40 7.68
C PHE A 299 10.27 14.78 6.71
N ARG A 300 11.23 13.88 6.58
CA ARG A 300 12.32 13.98 5.59
C ARG A 300 12.76 12.59 5.13
N PHE A 301 13.47 12.55 4.00
CA PHE A 301 14.23 11.39 3.58
C PHE A 301 15.69 11.57 4.01
N VAL A 302 16.20 10.58 4.75
CA VAL A 302 17.56 10.59 5.27
C VAL A 302 18.39 9.61 4.45
N PRO A 303 19.58 10.01 3.94
CA PRO A 303 20.48 9.11 3.24
C PRO A 303 20.78 7.88 4.09
N MET A 304 20.75 6.69 3.47
CA MET A 304 20.98 5.42 4.15
C MET A 304 21.86 4.51 3.32
N ARG A 305 22.56 3.63 4.00
CA ARG A 305 23.15 2.44 3.41
C ARG A 305 22.47 1.21 4.00
N ALA A 306 21.65 0.55 3.22
CA ALA A 306 21.00 -0.68 3.59
C ALA A 306 21.90 -1.87 3.24
N THR A 307 22.18 -2.71 4.22
CA THR A 307 22.87 -4.00 4.04
C THR A 307 21.89 -5.10 4.39
N LEU A 308 21.68 -5.97 3.43
CA LEU A 308 20.72 -7.08 3.54
C LEU A 308 21.30 -8.17 4.45
N GLU A 309 20.50 -8.65 5.38
CA GLU A 309 20.77 -9.85 6.16
C GLU A 309 19.62 -10.84 6.01
N GLU A 310 19.93 -12.01 5.52
CA GLU A 310 18.95 -13.11 5.46
C GLU A 310 19.21 -14.06 6.63
N PRO A 311 18.33 -14.07 7.63
CA PRO A 311 18.47 -15.06 8.68
C PRO A 311 18.26 -16.46 8.08
N PRO A 312 19.01 -17.47 8.52
CA PRO A 312 18.79 -18.84 8.09
C PRO A 312 17.34 -19.23 8.43
N ARG A 313 16.64 -19.81 7.47
CA ARG A 313 15.30 -20.35 7.72
C ARG A 313 15.43 -21.46 8.76
N ALA A 314 14.72 -21.32 9.88
CA ALA A 314 14.62 -22.42 10.82
C ALA A 314 13.96 -23.62 10.12
N PRO A 315 14.47 -24.84 10.30
CA PRO A 315 13.79 -26.03 9.81
C PRO A 315 12.38 -26.06 10.41
N VAL A 316 11.39 -26.26 9.55
CA VAL A 316 10.01 -26.45 10.01
C VAL A 316 9.93 -27.84 10.62
N VAL A 317 10.08 -27.92 11.93
CA VAL A 317 9.74 -29.13 12.69
C VAL A 317 8.25 -29.03 12.94
N GLU A 318 7.45 -29.96 12.45
CA GLU A 318 6.03 -30.07 12.81
C GLU A 318 5.91 -30.55 14.25
N PRO A 319 5.81 -29.68 15.25
CA PRO A 319 5.59 -30.14 16.62
C PRO A 319 4.12 -30.55 16.73
N ARG A 320 3.89 -31.79 17.11
CA ARG A 320 2.59 -32.18 17.68
C ARG A 320 2.60 -31.72 19.14
N PRO A 321 1.64 -30.88 19.56
CA PRO A 321 1.54 -30.55 20.97
C PRO A 321 1.27 -31.85 21.76
N ALA A 322 1.93 -31.99 22.92
CA ALA A 322 1.61 -33.08 23.82
C ALA A 322 0.16 -32.94 24.32
N GLU A 323 -0.53 -34.05 24.58
CA GLU A 323 -1.88 -33.99 25.15
C GLU A 323 -1.84 -33.26 26.49
N PRO A 324 -2.62 -32.18 26.65
CA PRO A 324 -2.61 -31.42 27.88
C PRO A 324 -3.42 -32.14 28.99
N PRO A 325 -3.15 -31.82 30.24
CA PRO A 325 -4.04 -32.23 31.35
C PRO A 325 -5.48 -31.82 31.12
N ALA A 326 -6.42 -32.53 31.73
CA ALA A 326 -7.83 -32.23 31.57
C ALA A 326 -8.15 -30.76 31.92
N GLY A 327 -8.94 -30.09 31.06
CA GLY A 327 -9.32 -28.69 31.21
C GLY A 327 -8.29 -27.65 30.78
N ARG A 328 -7.11 -28.07 30.29
CA ARG A 328 -6.09 -27.16 29.76
C ARG A 328 -5.97 -27.32 28.26
N LEU A 329 -5.54 -26.24 27.58
CA LEU A 329 -5.16 -26.24 26.19
C LEU A 329 -3.65 -26.46 26.04
N ALA A 330 -3.25 -27.15 24.97
CA ALA A 330 -1.92 -27.08 24.41
C ALA A 330 -2.01 -26.61 22.98
N ALA A 331 -1.14 -25.69 22.57
CA ALA A 331 -1.08 -25.18 21.22
C ALA A 331 0.36 -25.27 20.67
N ALA A 332 0.48 -25.54 19.39
CA ALA A 332 1.75 -25.54 18.71
C ALA A 332 1.61 -25.07 17.27
N TYR A 333 2.60 -24.32 16.78
CA TYR A 333 2.72 -24.00 15.39
C TYR A 333 2.96 -25.27 14.57
N ALA A 334 2.12 -25.53 13.59
CA ALA A 334 2.13 -26.77 12.80
C ALA A 334 2.65 -26.59 11.38
N GLY A 335 3.20 -25.44 11.05
CA GLY A 335 3.76 -25.17 9.73
C GLY A 335 2.86 -24.31 8.85
N ARG A 336 3.27 -24.16 7.58
CA ARG A 336 2.48 -23.48 6.56
C ARG A 336 1.65 -24.48 5.79
N THR A 337 0.41 -24.15 5.51
CA THR A 337 -0.43 -24.93 4.61
C THR A 337 -0.26 -24.44 3.18
N LYS A 338 -0.26 -25.35 2.22
CA LYS A 338 -0.27 -25.00 0.78
C LYS A 338 -1.65 -24.58 0.32
N ASP A 339 -2.68 -25.09 0.98
CA ASP A 339 -4.07 -24.85 0.64
C ASP A 339 -4.70 -23.96 1.72
N ARG A 340 -5.45 -22.97 1.29
CA ARG A 340 -6.20 -22.11 2.19
C ARG A 340 -7.50 -22.79 2.58
N VAL A 341 -7.61 -23.16 3.83
CA VAL A 341 -8.81 -23.75 4.38
C VAL A 341 -9.66 -22.64 5.00
N GLY A 342 -10.87 -22.49 4.48
CA GLY A 342 -11.91 -21.65 5.11
C GLY A 342 -11.67 -20.15 5.15
N THR A 343 -10.56 -19.65 4.63
CA THR A 343 -10.34 -18.20 4.52
C THR A 343 -11.03 -17.68 3.28
N ALA A 344 -11.96 -16.76 3.44
CA ALA A 344 -12.47 -15.99 2.32
C ALA A 344 -11.49 -14.86 1.94
N HIS A 345 -10.21 -15.12 2.02
CA HIS A 345 -9.20 -14.18 1.56
C HIS A 345 -9.25 -14.17 0.03
N PRO A 346 -9.56 -13.04 -0.61
CA PRO A 346 -9.70 -12.99 -2.07
C PRO A 346 -8.37 -13.10 -2.81
N GLU A 347 -7.24 -13.05 -2.09
CA GLU A 347 -5.91 -12.97 -2.69
C GLU A 347 -5.29 -14.36 -2.87
N PRO A 348 -5.22 -14.88 -4.10
CA PRO A 348 -4.57 -16.17 -4.38
C PRO A 348 -3.06 -16.11 -4.18
N ASP A 349 -2.48 -14.90 -4.15
CA ASP A 349 -1.05 -14.66 -4.14
C ASP A 349 -0.49 -14.35 -2.75
N SER A 350 -1.36 -14.21 -1.73
CA SER A 350 -0.91 -14.00 -0.36
C SER A 350 -0.15 -15.22 0.15
N GLN A 351 0.65 -15.02 1.17
CA GLN A 351 1.40 -16.09 1.81
C GLN A 351 0.48 -17.25 2.19
N PRO A 352 0.97 -18.50 2.12
CA PRO A 352 0.21 -19.64 2.60
C PRO A 352 -0.15 -19.43 4.06
N ASP A 353 -1.37 -19.77 4.42
CA ASP A 353 -1.83 -19.70 5.80
C ASP A 353 -0.93 -20.55 6.70
N CYS A 354 -0.65 -20.03 7.87
CA CYS A 354 0.02 -20.78 8.91
C CYS A 354 -1.02 -21.53 9.73
N CYS A 355 -0.69 -22.74 10.13
CA CYS A 355 -1.53 -23.59 10.96
C CYS A 355 -1.03 -23.63 12.40
N VAL A 356 -1.97 -23.51 13.34
CA VAL A 356 -1.75 -23.82 14.76
C VAL A 356 -2.66 -24.97 15.16
N ARG A 357 -2.08 -26.05 15.66
CA ARG A 357 -2.83 -27.15 16.25
C ARG A 357 -3.05 -26.89 17.73
N VAL A 358 -4.28 -27.05 18.15
CA VAL A 358 -4.71 -26.88 19.53
C VAL A 358 -5.37 -28.17 20.00
N LEU A 359 -4.93 -28.68 21.14
CA LEU A 359 -5.49 -29.87 21.80
C LEU A 359 -6.12 -29.47 23.13
N GLY A 360 -7.06 -30.28 23.61
CA GLY A 360 -7.70 -30.11 24.91
C GLY A 360 -8.92 -29.19 24.91
N VAL A 361 -9.43 -28.82 23.74
CA VAL A 361 -10.67 -28.02 23.59
C VAL A 361 -11.85 -28.80 24.20
N ASP A 362 -12.66 -28.14 25.03
CA ASP A 362 -13.82 -28.76 25.62
C ASP A 362 -14.85 -29.14 24.53
N PRO A 363 -15.09 -30.45 24.29
CA PRO A 363 -15.94 -30.89 23.18
C PRO A 363 -17.42 -30.54 23.38
N GLN A 364 -17.84 -30.28 24.61
CA GLN A 364 -19.24 -30.00 24.97
C GLN A 364 -19.58 -28.51 24.81
N LYS A 365 -18.59 -27.62 24.74
CA LYS A 365 -18.82 -26.19 24.69
C LYS A 365 -18.78 -25.65 23.24
N PRO A 366 -19.85 -24.98 22.81
CA PRO A 366 -19.83 -24.24 21.52
C PRO A 366 -18.83 -23.09 21.58
N ILE A 367 -18.05 -22.94 20.52
CA ILE A 367 -17.07 -21.86 20.41
C ILE A 367 -17.77 -20.60 19.90
N LYS A 368 -17.67 -19.52 20.66
CA LYS A 368 -18.14 -18.19 20.31
C LYS A 368 -17.10 -17.42 19.50
N ASN A 369 -15.82 -17.48 19.94
CA ASN A 369 -14.74 -16.76 19.28
C ASN A 369 -13.40 -17.46 19.51
N VAL A 370 -12.47 -17.27 18.58
CA VAL A 370 -11.07 -17.65 18.74
C VAL A 370 -10.23 -16.40 18.52
N VAL A 371 -9.37 -16.09 19.47
CA VAL A 371 -8.54 -14.89 19.48
C VAL A 371 -7.07 -15.28 19.49
N LEU A 372 -6.30 -14.72 18.60
CA LEU A 372 -4.85 -14.86 18.58
C LEU A 372 -4.21 -13.51 18.90
N THR A 373 -3.25 -13.51 19.83
CA THR A 373 -2.45 -12.33 20.18
C THR A 373 -0.98 -12.64 19.93
N GLY A 374 -0.32 -11.82 19.12
CA GLY A 374 1.10 -11.97 18.79
C GLY A 374 2.01 -11.09 19.65
N PRO A 375 3.35 -11.24 19.50
CA PRO A 375 4.35 -10.53 20.31
C PRO A 375 4.31 -9.02 20.13
N ASN A 376 3.83 -8.53 19.01
CA ASN A 376 3.70 -7.09 18.70
C ASN A 376 2.32 -6.53 19.06
N LYS A 377 1.57 -7.20 19.97
CA LYS A 377 0.20 -6.86 20.36
C LYS A 377 -0.80 -6.87 19.18
N GLY A 378 -0.42 -7.44 18.05
CA GLY A 378 -1.35 -7.75 16.97
C GLY A 378 -2.39 -8.73 17.49
N ARG A 379 -3.66 -8.44 17.24
CA ARG A 379 -4.79 -9.26 17.69
C ARG A 379 -5.62 -9.67 16.48
N TRP A 380 -5.79 -10.95 16.28
CA TRP A 380 -6.64 -11.54 15.26
C TRP A 380 -7.81 -12.26 15.92
N GLU A 381 -9.00 -12.06 15.41
CA GLU A 381 -10.20 -12.67 15.92
C GLU A 381 -10.92 -13.43 14.81
N TYR A 382 -11.52 -14.56 15.17
CA TYR A 382 -12.48 -15.20 14.30
C TYR A 382 -13.71 -14.30 14.17
N VAL A 383 -13.93 -13.80 12.96
CA VAL A 383 -15.11 -13.00 12.65
C VAL A 383 -15.87 -13.71 11.55
N ALA A 384 -17.05 -14.22 11.85
CA ALA A 384 -17.93 -14.91 10.91
C ALA A 384 -18.32 -14.04 9.69
N THR A 385 -18.17 -12.73 9.79
CA THR A 385 -18.58 -11.75 8.77
C THR A 385 -17.39 -11.04 8.12
N GLY A 386 -16.82 -11.61 7.12
CA GLY A 386 -16.22 -10.88 5.99
C GLY A 386 -15.09 -9.88 6.20
N ARG A 387 -14.42 -9.79 7.33
CA ARG A 387 -13.29 -8.88 7.54
C ARG A 387 -11.95 -9.50 7.10
N TRP A 388 -11.03 -8.64 6.69
CA TRP A 388 -9.73 -8.92 6.11
C TRP A 388 -8.77 -9.74 7.00
N TRP A 389 -8.85 -9.55 8.31
CA TRP A 389 -8.01 -10.19 9.32
C TRP A 389 -8.70 -11.44 9.85
N ARG A 390 -8.75 -12.49 9.05
CA ARG A 390 -9.46 -13.71 9.46
C ARG A 390 -8.51 -14.70 10.07
N LEU A 391 -8.93 -15.15 11.24
CA LEU A 391 -8.61 -16.47 11.74
C LEU A 391 -9.75 -17.38 11.28
N ALA A 392 -9.42 -18.46 10.56
CA ALA A 392 -10.34 -19.56 10.30
C ALA A 392 -9.97 -20.71 11.22
N TYR A 393 -10.91 -21.56 11.56
CA TYR A 393 -10.63 -22.77 12.31
C TYR A 393 -11.50 -23.95 11.86
N GLU A 394 -10.94 -25.14 12.04
CA GLU A 394 -11.64 -26.42 11.89
C GLU A 394 -11.58 -27.16 13.22
N ARG A 395 -12.71 -27.73 13.63
CA ARG A 395 -12.82 -28.48 14.89
C ARG A 395 -13.08 -29.95 14.63
N SER A 396 -12.29 -30.80 15.27
CA SER A 396 -12.50 -32.24 15.30
C SER A 396 -12.41 -32.73 16.77
N GLY A 397 -13.56 -32.90 17.40
CA GLY A 397 -13.66 -33.30 18.81
C GLY A 397 -12.95 -32.31 19.75
N ARG A 398 -11.85 -32.77 20.40
CA ARG A 398 -11.02 -31.95 21.30
C ARG A 398 -9.87 -31.24 20.61
N GLN A 399 -9.75 -31.39 19.31
CA GLN A 399 -8.73 -30.76 18.50
C GLN A 399 -9.32 -29.57 17.71
N LEU A 400 -8.54 -28.50 17.62
CA LEU A 400 -8.80 -27.37 16.76
C LEU A 400 -7.58 -27.11 15.90
N GLU A 401 -7.77 -26.90 14.61
CA GLU A 401 -6.76 -26.37 13.70
C GLU A 401 -7.15 -24.94 13.33
N CYS A 402 -6.29 -23.98 13.67
CA CYS A 402 -6.52 -22.57 13.39
C CYS A 402 -5.57 -22.12 12.26
N TYR A 403 -6.11 -21.42 11.27
CA TYR A 403 -5.38 -20.96 10.09
C TYR A 403 -5.37 -19.43 10.09
N PHE A 404 -4.18 -18.84 9.97
CA PHE A 404 -4.02 -17.39 9.93
C PHE A 404 -2.68 -17.00 9.32
N GLN A 405 -2.56 -15.74 8.95
CA GLN A 405 -1.33 -15.20 8.44
C GLN A 405 -0.46 -14.70 9.59
N PHE A 406 0.74 -15.24 9.72
CA PHE A 406 1.72 -14.73 10.66
C PHE A 406 2.61 -13.69 10.03
N TYR A 407 2.75 -12.56 10.72
CA TYR A 407 3.71 -11.53 10.36
C TYR A 407 4.84 -11.42 11.40
N ALA A 408 4.77 -12.14 12.51
CA ALA A 408 5.77 -12.07 13.56
C ALA A 408 6.15 -13.45 14.09
N SER A 409 7.47 -13.68 14.23
CA SER A 409 8.02 -14.80 14.99
C SER A 409 7.98 -14.49 16.49
N GLY A 410 7.98 -15.51 17.32
CA GLY A 410 8.01 -15.34 18.77
C GLY A 410 6.80 -15.94 19.51
N GLU A 411 6.62 -15.54 20.75
CA GLU A 411 5.52 -16.06 21.59
C GLU A 411 4.18 -15.48 21.16
N HIS A 412 3.22 -16.37 20.93
CA HIS A 412 1.81 -16.06 20.65
C HIS A 412 0.93 -16.68 21.72
N GLN A 413 -0.23 -16.06 21.95
CA GLN A 413 -1.29 -16.60 22.81
C GLN A 413 -2.55 -16.80 21.96
N LEU A 414 -3.11 -18.00 22.04
CA LEU A 414 -4.41 -18.32 21.48
C LEU A 414 -5.42 -18.48 22.64
N GLU A 415 -6.56 -17.84 22.51
CA GLU A 415 -7.68 -17.92 23.45
C GLU A 415 -8.93 -18.37 22.71
N ILE A 416 -9.60 -19.38 23.25
CA ILE A 416 -10.90 -19.85 22.79
C ILE A 416 -11.95 -19.38 23.79
N ILE A 417 -12.91 -18.60 23.30
CA ILE A 417 -14.03 -18.07 24.08
C ILE A 417 -15.28 -18.88 23.71
N PHE A 418 -15.97 -19.42 24.72
CA PHE A 418 -17.18 -20.22 24.55
C PHE A 418 -18.44 -19.38 24.68
N GLU A 419 -19.58 -19.93 24.21
CA GLU A 419 -20.89 -19.28 24.27
C GLU A 419 -21.33 -19.01 25.71
N ASP A 420 -20.89 -19.83 26.67
CA ASP A 420 -21.18 -19.66 28.11
C ASP A 420 -20.33 -18.55 28.76
N GLY A 421 -19.50 -17.86 28.00
CA GLY A 421 -18.61 -16.80 28.47
C GLY A 421 -17.31 -17.28 29.11
N SER A 422 -17.13 -18.59 29.30
CA SER A 422 -15.84 -19.14 29.75
C SER A 422 -14.81 -19.10 28.67
N SER A 423 -13.51 -19.14 29.03
CA SER A 423 -12.42 -19.22 28.03
C SER A 423 -11.36 -20.22 28.46
N GLN A 424 -10.61 -20.68 27.45
CA GLN A 424 -9.38 -21.46 27.59
C GLN A 424 -8.28 -20.78 26.77
N ALA A 425 -7.05 -20.74 27.29
CA ALA A 425 -5.92 -20.14 26.58
C ALA A 425 -4.68 -21.01 26.60
N ALA A 426 -3.87 -20.92 25.56
CA ALA A 426 -2.56 -21.55 25.46
C ALA A 426 -1.56 -20.59 24.81
N ARG A 427 -0.29 -20.71 25.21
CA ARG A 427 0.82 -20.01 24.56
C ARG A 427 1.62 -20.99 23.71
N PHE A 428 2.18 -20.50 22.63
CA PHE A 428 3.03 -21.26 21.72
C PHE A 428 4.05 -20.38 21.06
N GLN A 429 5.10 -20.97 20.50
CA GLN A 429 6.16 -20.28 19.79
C GLN A 429 5.97 -20.42 18.28
N VAL A 430 6.02 -19.30 17.57
CA VAL A 430 6.20 -19.28 16.12
C VAL A 430 7.69 -19.17 15.84
N PRO A 431 8.28 -20.11 15.07
CA PRO A 431 9.70 -20.07 14.76
C PRO A 431 10.03 -18.86 13.88
N ASN A 432 11.32 -18.56 13.76
CA ASN A 432 11.76 -17.60 12.75
C ASN A 432 11.40 -18.11 11.35
N LEU A 433 10.48 -17.39 10.67
CA LEU A 433 9.97 -17.76 9.35
C LEU A 433 10.91 -17.38 8.21
N GLY A 434 12.10 -16.89 8.53
CA GLY A 434 13.11 -16.49 7.54
C GLY A 434 12.80 -15.16 6.87
N TRP A 435 12.13 -14.26 7.58
CA TRP A 435 11.93 -12.91 7.09
C TRP A 435 13.26 -12.18 6.94
N PRO A 436 13.46 -11.46 5.84
CA PRO A 436 14.64 -10.65 5.67
C PRO A 436 14.75 -9.59 6.75
N SER A 437 15.98 -9.22 7.09
CA SER A 437 16.28 -8.07 7.94
C SER A 437 17.32 -7.19 7.26
N PHE A 438 17.34 -5.92 7.65
CA PHE A 438 18.29 -4.95 7.13
C PHE A 438 19.06 -4.32 8.26
N ARG A 439 20.38 -4.18 8.06
CA ARG A 439 21.16 -3.19 8.79
C ARG A 439 21.20 -1.91 8.00
N VAL A 440 20.85 -0.82 8.63
CA VAL A 440 20.80 0.49 8.01
C VAL A 440 21.71 1.47 8.76
N ALA A 441 22.72 1.98 8.07
CA ALA A 441 23.48 3.13 8.52
C ALA A 441 22.79 4.41 7.99
N ILE A 442 22.49 5.34 8.87
CA ILE A 442 21.93 6.64 8.53
C ILE A 442 23.08 7.62 8.24
N ASP A 443 22.89 8.47 7.24
CA ASP A 443 23.87 9.46 6.77
C ASP A 443 25.25 8.87 6.41
N PRO A 444 25.32 7.80 5.63
CA PRO A 444 26.60 7.20 5.25
C PRO A 444 27.31 8.05 4.18
N ALA A 445 28.62 7.89 4.08
CA ALA A 445 29.43 8.55 3.05
C ALA A 445 29.05 8.13 1.62
N GLU A 446 28.62 6.86 1.45
CA GLU A 446 28.19 6.30 0.18
C GLU A 446 26.81 5.65 0.33
N PRO A 447 25.73 6.42 0.28
CA PRO A 447 24.38 5.88 0.46
C PRO A 447 23.95 5.07 -0.77
N ASN A 448 23.19 4.00 -0.56
CA ASN A 448 22.52 3.24 -1.62
C ASN A 448 21.01 3.50 -1.68
N GLY A 449 20.55 4.50 -0.95
CA GLY A 449 19.16 4.93 -0.93
C GLY A 449 18.92 5.98 0.16
N SER A 450 17.65 6.25 0.41
CA SER A 450 17.19 7.09 1.51
C SER A 450 16.00 6.44 2.20
N VAL A 451 15.83 6.72 3.50
CA VAL A 451 14.72 6.21 4.30
C VAL A 451 13.87 7.35 4.82
N PHE A 452 12.56 7.14 4.79
CA PHE A 452 11.59 8.07 5.35
C PHE A 452 11.73 8.17 6.87
N ARG A 453 11.64 9.40 7.39
CA ARG A 453 11.65 9.68 8.82
C ARG A 453 10.66 10.78 9.15
N ALA A 454 9.67 10.49 10.00
CA ALA A 454 8.85 11.51 10.63
C ALA A 454 9.71 12.31 11.62
N THR A 455 9.63 13.64 11.55
CA THR A 455 10.51 14.54 12.31
C THR A 455 9.78 15.44 13.30
N ASP A 456 8.51 15.74 13.03
CA ASP A 456 7.67 16.55 13.93
C ASP A 456 6.82 15.65 14.83
N PRO A 457 6.76 15.86 16.14
CA PRO A 457 5.90 15.07 17.05
C PRO A 457 4.41 15.18 16.72
N ARG A 458 3.99 16.20 15.97
CA ARG A 458 2.61 16.37 15.46
C ARG A 458 2.38 15.71 14.10
N TYR A 459 3.29 14.86 13.64
CA TYR A 459 3.24 14.24 12.30
C TYR A 459 1.84 13.70 11.95
N GLN A 460 1.20 12.98 12.86
CA GLN A 460 -0.15 12.43 12.68
C GLN A 460 -1.17 13.53 12.32
N GLN A 461 -1.22 14.57 13.11
CA GLN A 461 -2.12 15.70 12.92
C GLN A 461 -1.81 16.47 11.63
N ILE A 462 -0.52 16.68 11.35
CA ILE A 462 -0.03 17.41 10.17
C ILE A 462 -0.48 16.67 8.91
N MET A 463 -0.27 15.36 8.85
CA MET A 463 -0.60 14.57 7.68
C MET A 463 -2.10 14.42 7.48
N ALA A 464 -2.88 14.18 8.54
CA ALA A 464 -4.33 14.11 8.47
C ALA A 464 -4.95 15.42 7.95
N SER A 465 -4.49 16.55 8.45
CA SER A 465 -4.94 17.88 8.01
C SER A 465 -4.52 18.16 6.56
N SER A 466 -3.29 17.82 6.18
CA SER A 466 -2.78 18.04 4.82
C SER A 466 -3.54 17.21 3.79
N LEU A 467 -3.86 15.95 4.10
CA LEU A 467 -4.67 15.09 3.23
C LEU A 467 -6.10 15.64 3.09
N LYS A 468 -6.75 16.03 4.18
CA LYS A 468 -8.08 16.66 4.16
C LYS A 468 -8.09 17.88 3.22
N ASN A 469 -7.11 18.78 3.38
CA ASN A 469 -7.05 20.00 2.58
C ASN A 469 -6.75 19.73 1.11
N LEU A 470 -5.96 18.70 0.79
CA LEU A 470 -5.72 18.28 -0.58
C LEU A 470 -6.99 17.72 -1.21
N LEU A 471 -7.62 16.75 -0.58
CA LEU A 471 -8.80 16.07 -1.12
C LEU A 471 -10.04 16.99 -1.21
N ALA A 472 -10.14 17.99 -0.36
CA ALA A 472 -11.17 19.03 -0.45
C ALA A 472 -11.12 19.82 -1.78
N GLY A 473 -9.98 19.86 -2.45
CA GLY A 473 -9.80 20.47 -3.77
C GLY A 473 -10.10 19.54 -4.95
N LEU A 474 -10.22 18.25 -4.71
CA LEU A 474 -10.40 17.24 -5.77
C LEU A 474 -11.82 17.32 -6.35
N GLY A 475 -11.95 17.35 -7.68
CA GLY A 475 -13.24 17.36 -8.36
C GLY A 475 -13.96 18.71 -8.35
N ARG A 476 -13.28 19.81 -8.01
CA ARG A 476 -13.81 21.19 -8.05
C ARG A 476 -13.43 21.90 -9.33
#